data_5f076103da86d2c429dcca8caac6a50c
#
_entry.id   5f076103da86d2c429dcca8caac6a50c
#
_cell.length_a   1.000
_cell.length_b   1.000
_cell.length_c   1.000
_cell.angle_alpha   90.00
_cell.angle_beta   90.00
_cell.angle_gamma   90.00
#
_symmetry.space_group_name_H-M   'P 1'
#
loop_
_entity.id
_entity.type
_entity.pdbx_description
1 polymer ?
#
loop_
_entity_poly.entity_id
_entity_poly.type
_entity_poly.pdbx_seq_one_letter_code
_entity_poly.pdbx_strand_id
1 'polypeptide(L)'
;MQDILKNLNDKQYEAVVNTEGPCLVIAGAGSGKTKVLTHKIAYLLQEKNVLPWNILAITFTNKAANEMKERITNLVGDVAQDIWMGTFHSICVRILRKFIDRLGFDSSFIIFDTSDQRTLVKTCIKNIGLDDKMFTDRSVLSEISNAKNEMLEPEQYTVMANGDFRKEKIALVYEMYQKRLREN
;
A
#
# COMPACT_ATOMS: atom_id res chain seq x y z
N MET A 1 -19.84 -10.65 -27.70
CA MET A 1 -18.60 -10.60 -26.93
C MET A 1 -17.61 -9.73 -27.70
N GLN A 2 -17.07 -8.66 -27.12
CA GLN A 2 -15.99 -7.92 -27.78
C GLN A 2 -14.76 -8.83 -27.80
N ASP A 3 -14.13 -8.95 -28.95
CA ASP A 3 -12.86 -9.66 -29.08
C ASP A 3 -11.78 -8.83 -28.36
N ILE A 4 -11.53 -9.19 -27.10
CA ILE A 4 -10.59 -8.49 -26.21
C ILE A 4 -9.14 -8.53 -26.69
N LEU A 5 -8.81 -9.43 -27.62
CA LEU A 5 -7.47 -9.57 -28.17
C LEU A 5 -7.30 -8.76 -29.48
N LYS A 6 -8.42 -8.27 -30.04
CA LYS A 6 -8.39 -7.44 -31.25
C LYS A 6 -7.71 -6.10 -30.97
N ASN A 7 -6.89 -5.64 -31.87
CA ASN A 7 -6.12 -4.40 -31.76
C ASN A 7 -4.93 -4.41 -30.76
N LEU A 8 -4.49 -5.57 -30.33
CA LEU A 8 -3.20 -5.72 -29.66
C LEU A 8 -2.11 -5.99 -30.72
N ASN A 9 -0.93 -5.39 -30.54
CA ASN A 9 0.24 -5.83 -31.30
C ASN A 9 0.80 -7.15 -30.71
N ASP A 10 1.73 -7.80 -31.43
CA ASP A 10 2.24 -9.13 -31.07
C ASP A 10 2.80 -9.18 -29.64
N LYS A 11 3.53 -8.14 -29.20
CA LYS A 11 4.11 -8.07 -27.86
C LYS A 11 3.05 -7.81 -26.77
N GLN A 12 2.05 -7.00 -27.08
CA GLN A 12 0.91 -6.78 -26.18
C GLN A 12 0.07 -8.06 -26.06
N TYR A 13 -0.16 -8.73 -27.18
CA TYR A 13 -0.87 -10.03 -27.20
C TYR A 13 -0.13 -11.06 -26.33
N GLU A 14 1.16 -11.26 -26.57
CA GLU A 14 2.02 -12.16 -25.78
C GLU A 14 1.92 -11.88 -24.27
N ALA A 15 2.01 -10.60 -23.88
CA ALA A 15 1.91 -10.19 -22.48
C ALA A 15 0.51 -10.43 -21.87
N VAL A 16 -0.56 -10.31 -22.66
CA VAL A 16 -1.94 -10.53 -22.20
C VAL A 16 -2.21 -12.01 -21.99
N VAL A 17 -1.84 -12.88 -22.94
CA VAL A 17 -2.16 -14.31 -22.88
C VAL A 17 -1.26 -15.12 -21.94
N ASN A 18 -0.08 -14.59 -21.59
CA ASN A 18 0.82 -15.23 -20.63
C ASN A 18 0.29 -15.01 -19.21
N THR A 19 -0.49 -15.97 -18.71
CA THR A 19 -1.18 -15.88 -17.42
C THR A 19 -0.57 -16.73 -16.32
N GLU A 20 0.42 -17.56 -16.64
CA GLU A 20 1.00 -18.48 -15.69
C GLU A 20 2.31 -17.92 -15.09
N GLY A 21 2.41 -17.99 -13.77
CA GLY A 21 3.59 -17.57 -13.02
C GLY A 21 3.86 -16.06 -12.99
N PRO A 22 4.95 -15.65 -12.36
CA PRO A 22 5.36 -14.24 -12.30
C PRO A 22 5.74 -13.71 -13.70
N CYS A 23 5.17 -12.58 -14.08
CA CYS A 23 5.43 -11.94 -15.38
C CYS A 23 5.79 -10.47 -15.20
N LEU A 24 6.97 -10.05 -15.65
CA LEU A 24 7.41 -8.65 -15.69
C LEU A 24 7.33 -8.11 -17.12
N VAL A 25 6.55 -7.06 -17.32
CA VAL A 25 6.43 -6.36 -18.60
C VAL A 25 7.18 -5.02 -18.54
N ILE A 26 8.28 -4.92 -19.26
CA ILE A 26 9.08 -3.68 -19.39
C ILE A 26 8.66 -2.95 -20.66
N ALA A 27 8.20 -1.71 -20.52
CA ALA A 27 7.67 -0.96 -21.64
C ALA A 27 7.82 0.56 -21.45
N GLY A 28 8.20 1.27 -22.51
CA GLY A 28 8.37 2.73 -22.52
C GLY A 28 7.08 3.52 -22.35
N ALA A 29 7.18 4.84 -22.17
CA ALA A 29 6.02 5.71 -22.18
C ALA A 29 5.26 5.61 -23.52
N GLY A 30 3.94 5.65 -23.50
CA GLY A 30 3.12 5.55 -24.72
C GLY A 30 3.00 4.15 -25.36
N SER A 31 3.71 3.14 -24.87
CA SER A 31 3.70 1.77 -25.41
C SER A 31 2.40 0.99 -25.19
N GLY A 32 1.46 1.55 -24.42
CA GLY A 32 0.19 0.88 -24.10
C GLY A 32 0.22 -0.04 -22.87
N LYS A 33 1.12 0.18 -21.90
CA LYS A 33 1.17 -0.61 -20.64
C LYS A 33 -0.17 -0.80 -19.97
N THR A 34 -0.94 0.29 -19.82
CA THR A 34 -2.29 0.25 -19.22
C THR A 34 -3.25 -0.57 -20.07
N LYS A 35 -3.13 -0.50 -21.40
CA LYS A 35 -3.91 -1.34 -22.32
C LYS A 35 -3.63 -2.81 -22.11
N VAL A 36 -2.36 -3.20 -22.01
CA VAL A 36 -1.97 -4.60 -21.73
C VAL A 36 -2.58 -5.06 -20.40
N LEU A 37 -2.46 -4.26 -19.33
CA LEU A 37 -2.98 -4.61 -18.01
C LEU A 37 -4.51 -4.80 -18.04
N THR A 38 -5.26 -3.86 -18.65
CA THR A 38 -6.72 -3.93 -18.69
C THR A 38 -7.22 -5.09 -19.57
N HIS A 39 -6.55 -5.35 -20.71
CA HIS A 39 -6.89 -6.50 -21.56
C HIS A 39 -6.51 -7.84 -20.91
N LYS A 40 -5.41 -7.90 -20.13
CA LYS A 40 -5.05 -9.10 -19.36
C LYS A 40 -6.12 -9.43 -18.31
N ILE A 41 -6.63 -8.41 -17.60
CA ILE A 41 -7.71 -8.60 -16.63
C ILE A 41 -8.98 -9.10 -17.34
N ALA A 42 -9.35 -8.48 -18.47
CA ALA A 42 -10.49 -8.93 -19.26
C ALA A 42 -10.31 -10.38 -19.75
N TYR A 43 -9.10 -10.74 -20.21
CA TYR A 43 -8.75 -12.09 -20.63
C TYR A 43 -8.87 -13.11 -19.50
N LEU A 44 -8.38 -12.77 -18.29
CA LEU A 44 -8.51 -13.63 -17.11
C LEU A 44 -9.99 -13.91 -16.78
N LEU A 45 -10.84 -12.90 -16.85
CA LEU A 45 -12.27 -13.05 -16.57
C LEU A 45 -13.01 -13.86 -17.64
N GLN A 46 -12.78 -13.55 -18.93
CA GLN A 46 -13.61 -14.09 -20.02
C GLN A 46 -13.11 -15.41 -20.57
N GLU A 47 -11.79 -15.58 -20.68
CA GLU A 47 -11.18 -16.76 -21.29
C GLU A 47 -10.63 -17.77 -20.26
N LYS A 48 -10.18 -17.27 -19.11
CA LYS A 48 -9.67 -18.13 -18.03
C LYS A 48 -10.69 -18.39 -16.93
N ASN A 49 -11.88 -17.78 -17.02
CA ASN A 49 -12.97 -17.91 -16.04
C ASN A 49 -12.50 -17.61 -14.58
N VAL A 50 -11.53 -16.70 -14.41
CA VAL A 50 -11.10 -16.27 -13.09
C VAL A 50 -12.20 -15.41 -12.47
N LEU A 51 -12.58 -15.71 -11.24
CA LEU A 51 -13.60 -14.95 -10.54
C LEU A 51 -13.10 -13.54 -10.20
N PRO A 52 -13.92 -12.50 -10.36
CA PRO A 52 -13.46 -11.10 -10.22
C PRO A 52 -12.86 -10.78 -8.84
N TRP A 53 -13.39 -11.34 -7.77
CA TRP A 53 -12.86 -11.18 -6.42
C TRP A 53 -11.51 -11.87 -6.15
N ASN A 54 -11.05 -12.71 -7.09
CA ASN A 54 -9.71 -13.30 -7.07
C ASN A 54 -8.67 -12.44 -7.81
N ILE A 55 -9.08 -11.29 -8.35
CA ILE A 55 -8.20 -10.37 -9.06
C ILE A 55 -7.93 -9.15 -8.20
N LEU A 56 -6.65 -8.85 -8.00
CA LEU A 56 -6.16 -7.64 -7.35
C LEU A 56 -5.36 -6.80 -8.35
N ALA A 57 -5.86 -5.60 -8.66
CA ALA A 57 -5.23 -4.68 -9.59
C ALA A 57 -4.85 -3.37 -8.89
N ILE A 58 -3.56 -3.12 -8.74
CA ILE A 58 -3.04 -1.99 -7.96
C ILE A 58 -2.32 -1.00 -8.87
N THR A 59 -2.57 0.29 -8.62
CA THR A 59 -1.87 1.40 -9.25
C THR A 59 -1.24 2.30 -8.18
N PHE A 60 -0.44 3.27 -8.63
CA PHE A 60 0.21 4.20 -7.71
C PHE A 60 -0.65 5.43 -7.38
N THR A 61 -1.50 5.88 -8.31
CA THR A 61 -2.31 7.10 -8.14
C THR A 61 -3.80 6.83 -8.26
N ASN A 62 -4.63 7.60 -7.56
CA ASN A 62 -6.09 7.51 -7.66
C ASN A 62 -6.59 7.79 -9.08
N LYS A 63 -5.95 8.71 -9.81
CA LYS A 63 -6.28 8.99 -11.21
C LYS A 63 -6.08 7.74 -12.08
N ALA A 64 -4.94 7.06 -11.95
CA ALA A 64 -4.67 5.84 -12.69
C ALA A 64 -5.60 4.68 -12.28
N ALA A 65 -5.96 4.58 -11.00
CA ALA A 65 -6.92 3.59 -10.52
C ALA A 65 -8.32 3.79 -11.14
N ASN A 66 -8.80 5.04 -11.16
CA ASN A 66 -10.09 5.37 -11.76
C ASN A 66 -10.11 5.12 -13.28
N GLU A 67 -9.06 5.54 -13.98
CA GLU A 67 -8.90 5.29 -15.41
C GLU A 67 -8.84 3.78 -15.73
N MET A 68 -8.11 3.02 -14.92
CA MET A 68 -8.06 1.56 -15.05
C MET A 68 -9.45 0.93 -14.86
N LYS A 69 -10.16 1.35 -13.82
CA LYS A 69 -11.52 0.87 -13.52
C LYS A 69 -12.49 1.13 -14.67
N GLU A 70 -12.49 2.37 -15.20
CA GLU A 70 -13.32 2.76 -16.33
C GLU A 70 -13.03 1.89 -17.57
N ARG A 71 -11.75 1.71 -17.91
CA ARG A 71 -11.33 0.90 -19.06
C ARG A 71 -11.73 -0.57 -18.91
N ILE A 72 -11.60 -1.15 -17.72
CA ILE A 72 -12.01 -2.53 -17.46
C ILE A 72 -13.53 -2.65 -17.53
N THR A 73 -14.27 -1.71 -16.94
CA THR A 73 -15.75 -1.69 -17.03
C THR A 73 -16.21 -1.63 -18.50
N ASN A 74 -15.55 -0.85 -19.33
CA ASN A 74 -15.86 -0.78 -20.77
C ASN A 74 -15.58 -2.10 -21.52
N LEU A 75 -14.67 -2.94 -21.03
CA LEU A 75 -14.33 -4.24 -21.64
C LEU A 75 -15.22 -5.38 -21.15
N VAL A 76 -15.56 -5.41 -19.86
CA VAL A 76 -16.21 -6.57 -19.22
C VAL A 76 -17.55 -6.26 -18.55
N GLY A 77 -17.98 -4.99 -18.55
CA GLY A 77 -19.24 -4.56 -17.93
C GLY A 77 -19.19 -4.53 -16.40
N ASP A 78 -20.35 -4.70 -15.77
CA ASP A 78 -20.55 -4.52 -14.33
C ASP A 78 -19.76 -5.49 -13.45
N VAL A 79 -19.33 -6.62 -13.99
CA VAL A 79 -18.47 -7.58 -13.27
C VAL A 79 -17.15 -6.95 -12.80
N ALA A 80 -16.73 -5.85 -13.43
CA ALA A 80 -15.56 -5.07 -13.00
C ALA A 80 -15.69 -4.50 -11.59
N GLN A 81 -16.90 -4.35 -11.05
CA GLN A 81 -17.13 -3.78 -9.72
C GLN A 81 -16.67 -4.71 -8.59
N ASP A 82 -16.63 -6.02 -8.84
CA ASP A 82 -16.22 -7.03 -7.88
C ASP A 82 -14.71 -7.25 -7.85
N ILE A 83 -13.96 -6.65 -8.77
CA ILE A 83 -12.49 -6.71 -8.80
C ILE A 83 -11.93 -5.78 -7.72
N TRP A 84 -10.91 -6.24 -7.03
CA TRP A 84 -10.17 -5.39 -6.10
C TRP A 84 -9.24 -4.45 -6.86
N MET A 85 -9.73 -3.23 -7.15
CA MET A 85 -8.98 -2.21 -7.88
C MET A 85 -8.77 -0.97 -7.02
N GLY A 86 -7.55 -0.42 -7.02
CA GLY A 86 -7.24 0.79 -6.27
C GLY A 86 -5.76 1.12 -6.22
N THR A 87 -5.41 2.08 -5.37
CA THR A 87 -4.02 2.33 -5.01
C THR A 87 -3.57 1.38 -3.90
N PHE A 88 -2.25 1.23 -3.69
CA PHE A 88 -1.73 0.48 -2.54
C PHE A 88 -2.40 0.90 -1.24
N HIS A 89 -2.46 2.20 -0.96
CA HIS A 89 -3.06 2.71 0.26
C HIS A 89 -4.55 2.34 0.38
N SER A 90 -5.35 2.52 -0.66
CA SER A 90 -6.78 2.21 -0.59
C SER A 90 -7.06 0.71 -0.42
N ILE A 91 -6.27 -0.13 -1.04
CA ILE A 91 -6.37 -1.59 -0.88
C ILE A 91 -5.93 -2.00 0.53
N CYS A 92 -4.81 -1.45 1.04
CA CYS A 92 -4.36 -1.72 2.41
C CYS A 92 -5.42 -1.30 3.44
N VAL A 93 -6.03 -0.12 3.28
CA VAL A 93 -7.14 0.31 4.16
C VAL A 93 -8.30 -0.68 4.11
N ARG A 94 -8.68 -1.15 2.92
CA ARG A 94 -9.77 -2.14 2.77
C ARG A 94 -9.44 -3.47 3.45
N ILE A 95 -8.19 -3.93 3.37
CA ILE A 95 -7.71 -5.13 4.07
C ILE A 95 -7.72 -4.91 5.58
N LEU A 96 -7.16 -3.79 6.04
CA LEU A 96 -7.08 -3.47 7.47
C LEU A 96 -8.47 -3.34 8.09
N ARG A 97 -9.42 -2.66 7.45
CA ARG A 97 -10.81 -2.58 7.93
C ARG A 97 -11.45 -3.94 8.17
N LYS A 98 -10.99 -4.97 7.47
CA LYS A 98 -11.54 -6.33 7.59
C LYS A 98 -10.81 -7.20 8.63
N PHE A 99 -9.53 -6.95 8.88
CA PHE A 99 -8.70 -7.90 9.61
C PHE A 99 -7.83 -7.28 10.73
N ILE A 100 -7.91 -5.98 10.95
CA ILE A 100 -6.99 -5.28 11.86
C ILE A 100 -7.20 -5.64 13.34
N ASP A 101 -8.38 -6.14 13.69
CA ASP A 101 -8.70 -6.69 15.01
C ASP A 101 -7.71 -7.77 15.44
N ARG A 102 -7.18 -8.54 14.47
CA ARG A 102 -6.15 -9.56 14.71
C ARG A 102 -4.81 -8.98 15.18
N LEU A 103 -4.59 -7.70 14.98
CA LEU A 103 -3.40 -6.96 15.42
C LEU A 103 -3.67 -6.12 16.69
N GLY A 104 -4.87 -6.24 17.27
CA GLY A 104 -5.26 -5.53 18.49
C GLY A 104 -5.62 -4.07 18.29
N PHE A 105 -5.99 -3.68 17.05
CA PHE A 105 -6.54 -2.35 16.74
C PHE A 105 -8.06 -2.45 16.54
N ASP A 106 -8.76 -1.35 16.75
CA ASP A 106 -10.18 -1.24 16.42
C ASP A 106 -10.36 -1.08 14.89
N SER A 107 -11.41 -1.68 14.34
CA SER A 107 -11.74 -1.58 12.92
C SER A 107 -12.16 -0.16 12.49
N SER A 108 -12.55 0.69 13.46
CA SER A 108 -12.86 2.12 13.26
C SER A 108 -11.62 3.03 13.28
N PHE A 109 -10.39 2.48 13.29
CA PHE A 109 -9.14 3.22 13.36
C PHE A 109 -9.10 4.46 12.46
N ILE A 110 -8.36 5.47 12.91
CA ILE A 110 -8.11 6.71 12.16
C ILE A 110 -6.80 6.58 11.38
N ILE A 111 -6.80 7.08 10.13
CA ILE A 111 -5.61 7.13 9.30
C ILE A 111 -4.92 8.47 9.54
N PHE A 112 -3.75 8.42 10.16
CA PHE A 112 -2.93 9.61 10.40
C PHE A 112 -2.18 10.01 9.12
N ASP A 113 -2.35 11.27 8.72
CA ASP A 113 -1.49 11.86 7.70
C ASP A 113 -0.11 12.25 8.28
N THR A 114 0.77 12.82 7.44
CA THR A 114 2.11 13.22 7.87
C THR A 114 2.09 14.30 8.95
N SER A 115 1.07 15.19 8.95
CA SER A 115 0.91 16.24 9.96
C SER A 115 0.51 15.64 11.30
N ASP A 116 -0.44 14.70 11.28
CA ASP A 116 -0.92 13.99 12.46
C ASP A 116 0.21 13.19 13.10
N GLN A 117 0.98 12.45 12.30
CA GLN A 117 2.13 11.67 12.77
C GLN A 117 3.18 12.55 13.44
N ARG A 118 3.51 13.70 12.84
CA ARG A 118 4.47 14.67 13.42
C ARG A 118 3.96 15.26 14.72
N THR A 119 2.68 15.60 14.79
CA THR A 119 2.04 16.12 16.00
C THR A 119 2.08 15.09 17.12
N LEU A 120 1.78 13.83 16.83
CA LEU A 120 1.82 12.76 17.79
C LEU A 120 3.26 12.51 18.30
N VAL A 121 4.24 12.42 17.40
CA VAL A 121 5.66 12.25 17.77
C VAL A 121 6.14 13.41 18.64
N LYS A 122 5.81 14.66 18.29
CA LYS A 122 6.15 15.85 19.10
C LYS A 122 5.55 15.75 20.50
N THR A 123 4.32 15.28 20.62
CA THR A 123 3.67 15.05 21.91
C THR A 123 4.39 13.96 22.71
N CYS A 124 4.81 12.87 22.08
CA CYS A 124 5.60 11.81 22.74
C CYS A 124 6.95 12.31 23.23
N ILE A 125 7.68 13.08 22.40
CA ILE A 125 8.96 13.71 22.78
C ILE A 125 8.80 14.57 24.04
N LYS A 126 7.77 15.42 24.05
CA LYS A 126 7.48 16.29 25.20
C LYS A 126 7.10 15.50 26.45
N ASN A 127 6.27 14.46 26.32
CA ASN A 127 5.83 13.65 27.46
C ASN A 127 6.98 12.86 28.11
N ILE A 128 8.00 12.50 27.34
CA ILE A 128 9.20 11.82 27.83
C ILE A 128 10.19 12.83 28.43
N GLY A 129 10.00 14.13 28.20
CA GLY A 129 10.88 15.19 28.71
C GLY A 129 12.17 15.36 27.90
N LEU A 130 12.16 14.98 26.62
CA LEU A 130 13.32 15.16 25.74
C LEU A 130 13.38 16.58 25.17
N ASP A 131 14.60 17.09 24.97
CA ASP A 131 14.86 18.38 24.34
C ASP A 131 14.45 18.32 22.84
N ASP A 132 13.49 19.14 22.45
CA ASP A 132 12.93 19.22 21.08
C ASP A 132 13.93 19.76 20.05
N LYS A 133 15.00 20.44 20.48
CA LYS A 133 16.10 20.87 19.60
C LYS A 133 17.02 19.70 19.24
N MET A 134 17.26 18.81 20.19
CA MET A 134 18.05 17.61 19.97
C MET A 134 17.25 16.49 19.28
N PHE A 135 15.98 16.35 19.63
CA PHE A 135 15.06 15.34 19.13
C PHE A 135 13.91 15.98 18.35
N THR A 136 14.20 16.41 17.11
CA THR A 136 13.14 17.02 16.29
C THR A 136 12.13 15.98 15.84
N ASP A 137 10.85 16.36 15.77
CA ASP A 137 9.73 15.50 15.31
C ASP A 137 10.04 14.82 13.97
N ARG A 138 10.65 15.58 13.02
CA ARG A 138 11.02 15.06 11.70
C ARG A 138 12.11 13.99 11.79
N SER A 139 13.17 14.21 12.57
CA SER A 139 14.26 13.24 12.67
C SER A 139 13.83 11.97 13.39
N VAL A 140 13.05 12.10 14.46
CA VAL A 140 12.51 10.95 15.21
C VAL A 140 11.54 10.15 14.37
N LEU A 141 10.60 10.81 13.66
CA LEU A 141 9.67 10.13 12.77
C LEU A 141 10.38 9.40 11.62
N SER A 142 11.47 9.98 11.09
CA SER A 142 12.29 9.32 10.06
C SER A 142 12.94 8.03 10.59
N GLU A 143 13.48 8.04 11.80
CA GLU A 143 14.05 6.85 12.43
C GLU A 143 12.98 5.77 12.69
N ILE A 144 11.80 6.16 13.20
CA ILE A 144 10.68 5.24 13.39
C ILE A 144 10.24 4.64 12.05
N SER A 145 10.17 5.47 11.00
CA SER A 145 9.80 4.99 9.66
C SER A 145 10.82 4.00 9.10
N ASN A 146 12.11 4.24 9.31
CA ASN A 146 13.18 3.32 8.90
C ASN A 146 13.06 1.99 9.64
N ALA A 147 12.87 2.04 10.96
CA ALA A 147 12.65 0.83 11.76
C ALA A 147 11.45 0.02 11.26
N LYS A 148 10.33 0.68 10.98
CA LYS A 148 9.14 0.01 10.41
C LYS A 148 9.39 -0.59 9.03
N ASN A 149 10.17 0.07 8.17
CA ASN A 149 10.55 -0.46 6.85
C ASN A 149 11.42 -1.73 6.98
N GLU A 150 12.21 -1.83 8.05
CA GLU A 150 13.00 -3.00 8.39
C GLU A 150 12.20 -4.03 9.21
N MET A 151 10.89 -3.83 9.40
CA MET A 151 9.99 -4.69 10.18
C MET A 151 10.41 -4.82 11.66
N LEU A 152 11.06 -3.80 12.21
CA LEU A 152 11.48 -3.76 13.61
C LEU A 152 10.35 -3.18 14.47
N GLU A 153 9.81 -3.98 15.36
CA GLU A 153 8.90 -3.52 16.41
C GLU A 153 9.67 -2.74 17.50
N PRO A 154 8.99 -1.94 18.36
CA PRO A 154 9.64 -1.12 19.39
C PRO A 154 10.63 -1.90 20.28
N GLU A 155 10.27 -3.10 20.69
CA GLU A 155 11.09 -3.96 21.54
C GLU A 155 12.39 -4.38 20.82
N GLN A 156 12.30 -4.75 19.55
CA GLN A 156 13.45 -5.13 18.72
C GLN A 156 14.36 -3.92 18.46
N TYR A 157 13.77 -2.76 18.19
CA TYR A 157 14.51 -1.51 18.04
C TYR A 157 15.24 -1.13 19.32
N THR A 158 14.63 -1.31 20.50
CA THR A 158 15.26 -1.08 21.80
C THR A 158 16.51 -1.93 22.00
N VAL A 159 16.46 -3.21 21.62
CA VAL A 159 17.65 -4.09 21.71
C VAL A 159 18.76 -3.61 20.79
N MET A 160 18.45 -3.19 19.57
CA MET A 160 19.43 -2.65 18.61
C MET A 160 20.00 -1.30 19.03
N ALA A 161 19.24 -0.49 19.76
CA ALA A 161 19.62 0.83 20.22
C ALA A 161 20.62 0.80 21.40
N ASN A 162 20.82 -0.36 22.02
CA ASN A 162 21.66 -0.50 23.22
C ASN A 162 23.08 0.01 22.99
N GLY A 163 23.52 0.93 23.84
CA GLY A 163 24.82 1.61 23.76
C GLY A 163 24.84 2.88 22.90
N ASP A 164 23.73 3.23 22.23
CA ASP A 164 23.57 4.51 21.51
C ASP A 164 22.54 5.38 22.23
N PHE A 165 23.01 6.36 22.98
CA PHE A 165 22.16 7.27 23.77
C PHE A 165 20.99 7.85 22.95
N ARG A 166 21.26 8.29 21.71
CA ARG A 166 20.24 8.90 20.87
C ARG A 166 19.17 7.88 20.47
N LYS A 167 19.60 6.69 20.01
CA LYS A 167 18.68 5.61 19.62
C LYS A 167 17.88 5.08 20.80
N GLU A 168 18.49 4.96 21.98
CA GLU A 168 17.76 4.57 23.20
C GLU A 168 16.63 5.54 23.53
N LYS A 169 16.87 6.86 23.39
CA LYS A 169 15.80 7.85 23.57
C LYS A 169 14.71 7.77 22.50
N ILE A 170 15.10 7.52 21.25
CA ILE A 170 14.14 7.31 20.15
C ILE A 170 13.33 6.03 20.37
N ALA A 171 13.91 4.96 20.92
CA ALA A 171 13.19 3.74 21.28
C ALA A 171 12.03 4.00 22.24
N LEU A 172 12.25 4.82 23.28
CA LEU A 172 11.19 5.23 24.21
C LEU A 172 10.07 6.01 23.51
N VAL A 173 10.45 6.90 22.56
CA VAL A 173 9.45 7.63 21.76
C VAL A 173 8.69 6.68 20.84
N TYR A 174 9.36 5.71 20.23
CA TYR A 174 8.74 4.72 19.34
C TYR A 174 7.72 3.85 20.10
N GLU A 175 8.07 3.36 21.29
CA GLU A 175 7.15 2.61 22.14
C GLU A 175 5.89 3.41 22.48
N MET A 176 6.07 4.65 22.97
CA MET A 176 4.94 5.54 23.30
C MET A 176 4.12 5.89 22.06
N TYR A 177 4.77 6.16 20.92
CA TYR A 177 4.10 6.43 19.65
C TYR A 177 3.24 5.25 19.21
N GLN A 178 3.77 4.04 19.23
CA GLN A 178 3.04 2.84 18.84
C GLN A 178 1.85 2.55 19.79
N LYS A 179 2.03 2.77 21.10
CA LYS A 179 0.95 2.68 22.08
C LYS A 179 -0.18 3.68 21.75
N ARG A 180 0.16 4.94 21.48
CA ARG A 180 -0.81 5.99 21.14
C ARG A 180 -1.54 5.72 19.82
N LEU A 181 -0.89 5.11 18.85
CA LEU A 181 -1.55 4.70 17.61
C LEU A 181 -2.60 3.60 17.82
N ARG A 182 -2.43 2.74 18.85
CA ARG A 182 -3.42 1.70 19.17
C ARG A 182 -4.63 2.24 19.94
N GLU A 183 -4.47 3.40 20.60
CA GLU A 183 -5.52 4.05 21.40
C GLU A 183 -6.45 4.94 20.54
N ASN A 184 -6.14 5.17 19.24
CA ASN A 184 -6.88 5.99 18.29
C ASN A 184 -7.35 5.15 17.07
#